data_fa7880305649b1449310c846e1524161
#
_entry.id   fa7880305649b1449310c846e1524161
#
_cell.length_a   1.000
_cell.length_b   1.000
_cell.length_c   1.000
_cell.angle_alpha   90.00
_cell.angle_beta   90.00
_cell.angle_gamma   90.00
#
_symmetry.space_group_name_H-M   'P 1'
#
loop_
_entity.id
_entity.type
_entity.pdbx_description
1 polymer ?
#
loop_
_entity_poly.entity_id
_entity_poly.type
_entity_poly.pdbx_seq_one_letter_code
_entity_poly.pdbx_strand_id
1 'polypeptide(L)'
;PPFCVIYIMRIKVLAMAVLGLTLSCTAQTSKKMSDAYAMAVIPEPAEGQEVAVLASGCFWGTEFYLQKVPGVIATTCGYTGGVVKNPTYREVCTKRTGHYEAVRVVFDPAQVNFEELARVFFETHDPTQRDGQGPDIGPQYRSAVFFQNEAQRETAQKLKDLLIAKGYDVATEILPAAEFYSAENYHQDYYDNKGGTPYCHAPRKLF
;
A
#
# COMPACT_ATOMS: atom_id res chain seq x y z
N PRO A 1 19.49 64.90 20.18
CA PRO A 1 18.18 64.46 19.65
C PRO A 1 18.02 62.98 19.80
N PRO A 2 17.03 62.47 20.53
CA PRO A 2 16.91 61.04 20.90
C PRO A 2 16.19 60.16 19.87
N PHE A 3 15.97 60.63 18.65
CA PHE A 3 15.13 59.91 17.67
C PHE A 3 15.89 58.82 16.85
N CYS A 4 17.20 58.80 16.85
CA CYS A 4 17.96 57.86 16.01
C CYS A 4 18.13 56.48 16.65
N VAL A 5 18.09 56.37 17.99
CA VAL A 5 18.36 55.10 18.71
C VAL A 5 17.14 54.16 18.69
N ILE A 6 15.90 54.74 18.71
CA ILE A 6 14.68 53.94 18.73
C ILE A 6 14.42 53.28 17.37
N TYR A 7 14.81 53.90 16.27
CA TYR A 7 14.62 53.34 14.91
C TYR A 7 15.52 52.13 14.64
N ILE A 8 16.76 52.15 15.13
CA ILE A 8 17.71 51.05 14.96
C ILE A 8 17.31 49.83 15.76
N MET A 9 16.75 50.02 16.99
CA MET A 9 16.27 48.89 17.79
C MET A 9 15.03 48.19 17.20
N ARG A 10 14.10 48.94 16.59
CA ARG A 10 12.90 48.35 15.96
C ARG A 10 13.27 47.54 14.71
N ILE A 11 14.22 47.96 13.91
CA ILE A 11 14.68 47.22 12.71
C ILE A 11 15.38 45.92 13.13
N LYS A 12 16.17 45.89 14.19
CA LYS A 12 16.87 44.68 14.68
C LYS A 12 15.86 43.62 15.23
N VAL A 13 14.80 44.04 15.93
CA VAL A 13 13.79 43.15 16.45
C VAL A 13 12.93 42.56 15.30
N LEU A 14 12.62 43.36 14.29
CA LEU A 14 11.84 42.89 13.12
C LEU A 14 12.64 41.91 12.26
N ALA A 15 13.96 42.17 12.06
CA ALA A 15 14.84 41.26 11.31
C ALA A 15 15.04 39.90 12.02
N MET A 16 15.13 39.87 13.35
CA MET A 16 15.21 38.62 14.10
C MET A 16 13.91 37.83 14.08
N ALA A 17 12.73 38.49 14.13
CA ALA A 17 11.44 37.79 14.05
C ALA A 17 11.18 37.17 12.68
N VAL A 18 11.59 37.84 11.59
CA VAL A 18 11.45 37.31 10.22
C VAL A 18 12.42 36.15 9.99
N LEU A 19 13.63 36.20 10.50
CA LEU A 19 14.61 35.12 10.37
C LEU A 19 14.19 33.89 11.17
N GLY A 20 13.60 34.04 12.35
CA GLY A 20 13.06 32.95 13.16
C GLY A 20 11.87 32.24 12.50
N LEU A 21 10.97 32.98 11.84
CA LEU A 21 9.82 32.38 11.13
C LEU A 21 10.25 31.59 9.89
N THR A 22 11.24 32.06 9.15
CA THR A 22 11.73 31.36 7.94
C THR A 22 12.47 30.07 8.29
N LEU A 23 13.31 30.07 9.37
CA LEU A 23 13.97 28.85 9.82
C LEU A 23 12.99 27.78 10.35
N SER A 24 11.93 28.18 11.05
CA SER A 24 10.92 27.27 11.54
C SER A 24 10.12 26.61 10.40
N CYS A 25 9.78 27.38 9.36
CA CYS A 25 9.05 26.89 8.21
C CYS A 25 9.87 25.90 7.36
N THR A 26 11.16 26.17 7.16
CA THR A 26 12.06 25.28 6.40
C THR A 26 12.36 23.97 7.16
N ALA A 27 12.48 24.01 8.48
CA ALA A 27 12.68 22.80 9.29
C ALA A 27 11.44 21.89 9.30
N GLN A 28 10.25 22.47 9.36
CA GLN A 28 9.00 21.70 9.31
C GLN A 28 8.76 21.06 7.93
N THR A 29 9.07 21.75 6.84
CA THR A 29 8.94 21.20 5.48
C THR A 29 9.95 20.09 5.22
N SER A 30 11.19 20.21 5.70
CA SER A 30 12.22 19.18 5.55
C SER A 30 11.87 17.92 6.36
N LYS A 31 11.36 18.07 7.60
CA LYS A 31 10.89 16.94 8.42
C LYS A 31 9.71 16.21 7.77
N LYS A 32 8.69 16.94 7.31
CA LYS A 32 7.54 16.35 6.64
C LYS A 32 7.93 15.58 5.37
N MET A 33 8.92 16.06 4.64
CA MET A 33 9.45 15.40 3.45
C MET A 33 10.24 14.13 3.81
N SER A 34 11.07 14.15 4.86
CA SER A 34 11.78 12.96 5.34
C SER A 34 10.81 11.88 5.84
N ASP A 35 9.77 12.28 6.56
CA ASP A 35 8.76 11.36 7.09
C ASP A 35 7.95 10.69 5.97
N ALA A 36 7.68 11.39 4.87
CA ALA A 36 6.98 10.82 3.72
C ALA A 36 7.76 9.68 3.05
N TYR A 37 9.07 9.79 2.98
CA TYR A 37 9.96 8.77 2.39
C TYR A 37 10.45 7.71 3.39
N ALA A 38 10.09 7.82 4.66
CA ALA A 38 10.31 6.75 5.64
C ALA A 38 9.43 5.55 5.32
N MET A 39 9.91 4.35 5.63
CA MET A 39 9.11 3.13 5.51
C MET A 39 7.95 3.16 6.52
N ALA A 40 6.78 2.74 6.08
CA ALA A 40 5.61 2.68 6.95
C ALA A 40 5.79 1.65 8.07
N VAL A 41 5.19 1.91 9.20
CA VAL A 41 5.10 0.92 10.29
C VAL A 41 4.13 -0.18 9.88
N ILE A 42 4.55 -1.44 10.02
CA ILE A 42 3.69 -2.59 9.77
C ILE A 42 2.94 -2.90 11.08
N PRO A 43 1.60 -2.74 11.13
CA PRO A 43 0.83 -3.11 12.30
C PRO A 43 0.90 -4.61 12.57
N GLU A 44 1.26 -5.01 13.78
CA GLU A 44 1.18 -6.41 14.18
C GLU A 44 -0.28 -6.77 14.55
N PRO A 45 -0.74 -7.98 14.19
CA PRO A 45 -2.09 -8.41 14.56
C PRO A 45 -2.17 -8.62 16.08
N ALA A 46 -3.27 -8.16 16.69
CA ALA A 46 -3.59 -8.49 18.06
C ALA A 46 -4.06 -9.96 18.18
N GLU A 47 -4.19 -10.44 19.43
CA GLU A 47 -4.71 -11.79 19.67
C GLU A 47 -6.10 -11.97 19.04
N GLY A 48 -6.27 -13.06 18.29
CA GLY A 48 -7.51 -13.37 17.56
C GLY A 48 -7.66 -12.69 16.20
N GLN A 49 -6.76 -11.79 15.83
CA GLN A 49 -6.73 -11.22 14.48
C GLN A 49 -5.88 -12.06 13.52
N GLU A 50 -6.20 -11.97 12.25
CA GLU A 50 -5.51 -12.69 11.18
C GLU A 50 -4.88 -11.72 10.17
N VAL A 51 -3.99 -12.28 9.34
CA VAL A 51 -3.30 -11.55 8.27
C VAL A 51 -3.59 -12.18 6.92
N ALA A 52 -3.83 -11.35 5.91
CA ALA A 52 -3.82 -11.73 4.50
C ALA A 52 -2.78 -10.86 3.75
N VAL A 53 -2.12 -11.42 2.73
CA VAL A 53 -1.21 -10.67 1.86
C VAL A 53 -1.60 -10.92 0.41
N LEU A 54 -2.01 -9.84 -0.28
CA LEU A 54 -2.67 -9.88 -1.57
C LEU A 54 -2.01 -8.90 -2.55
N ALA A 55 -1.66 -9.37 -3.73
CA ALA A 55 -1.03 -8.59 -4.81
C ALA A 55 -1.95 -8.62 -6.05
N SER A 56 -2.46 -7.48 -6.48
CA SER A 56 -3.40 -7.39 -7.61
C SER A 56 -3.09 -6.21 -8.55
N GLY A 57 -1.82 -5.96 -8.80
CA GLY A 57 -1.37 -4.81 -9.56
C GLY A 57 -0.86 -3.68 -8.67
N CYS A 58 -1.11 -2.42 -9.04
CA CYS A 58 -0.76 -1.27 -8.22
C CYS A 58 -1.40 -1.38 -6.83
N PHE A 59 -0.57 -1.41 -5.79
CA PHE A 59 -1.04 -1.58 -4.40
C PHE A 59 -1.97 -0.46 -3.91
N TRP A 60 -1.94 0.75 -4.49
CA TRP A 60 -2.90 1.81 -4.17
C TRP A 60 -4.35 1.40 -4.47
N GLY A 61 -4.56 0.72 -5.60
CA GLY A 61 -5.87 0.23 -5.98
C GLY A 61 -6.29 -0.98 -5.13
N THR A 62 -5.36 -1.87 -4.85
CA THR A 62 -5.58 -3.04 -3.98
C THR A 62 -5.98 -2.58 -2.58
N GLU A 63 -5.24 -1.65 -1.99
CA GLU A 63 -5.52 -1.06 -0.67
C GLU A 63 -6.88 -0.38 -0.64
N PHE A 64 -7.19 0.47 -1.63
CA PHE A 64 -8.43 1.22 -1.72
C PHE A 64 -9.70 0.36 -1.59
N TYR A 65 -9.68 -0.84 -2.13
CA TYR A 65 -10.82 -1.76 -2.01
C TYR A 65 -10.80 -2.58 -0.73
N LEU A 66 -9.65 -3.10 -0.34
CA LEU A 66 -9.53 -3.98 0.83
C LEU A 66 -9.77 -3.25 2.15
N GLN A 67 -9.27 -2.03 2.31
CA GLN A 67 -9.47 -1.25 3.55
C GLN A 67 -10.93 -0.88 3.83
N LYS A 68 -11.80 -0.93 2.82
CA LYS A 68 -13.24 -0.63 2.95
C LYS A 68 -14.08 -1.83 3.35
N VAL A 69 -13.50 -3.01 3.41
CA VAL A 69 -14.21 -4.21 3.83
C VAL A 69 -14.45 -4.15 5.33
N PRO A 70 -15.71 -4.22 5.80
CA PRO A 70 -16.00 -4.26 7.23
C PRO A 70 -15.29 -5.45 7.89
N GLY A 71 -14.62 -5.22 9.01
CA GLY A 71 -13.78 -6.22 9.68
C GLY A 71 -12.30 -6.13 9.32
N VAL A 72 -11.91 -5.37 8.31
CA VAL A 72 -10.50 -4.99 8.08
C VAL A 72 -10.12 -3.93 9.11
N ILE A 73 -9.02 -4.18 9.81
CA ILE A 73 -8.52 -3.34 10.91
C ILE A 73 -7.41 -2.41 10.43
N ALA A 74 -6.49 -2.93 9.60
CA ALA A 74 -5.40 -2.16 9.03
C ALA A 74 -4.96 -2.74 7.70
N THR A 75 -4.48 -1.87 6.82
CA THR A 75 -3.81 -2.21 5.58
C THR A 75 -2.40 -1.62 5.57
N THR A 76 -1.49 -2.24 4.84
CA THR A 76 -0.15 -1.72 4.60
C THR A 76 0.26 -2.05 3.18
N CYS A 77 0.50 -1.04 2.36
CA CYS A 77 1.16 -1.21 1.07
C CYS A 77 2.62 -1.61 1.25
N GLY A 78 3.11 -2.54 0.46
CA GLY A 78 4.49 -3.01 0.57
C GLY A 78 4.92 -3.93 -0.55
N TYR A 79 6.03 -4.61 -0.32
CA TYR A 79 6.72 -5.45 -1.29
C TYR A 79 6.97 -6.84 -0.70
N THR A 80 6.71 -7.89 -1.48
CA THR A 80 6.94 -9.27 -1.04
C THR A 80 7.28 -10.20 -2.21
N GLY A 81 7.79 -11.39 -1.91
CA GLY A 81 8.07 -12.44 -2.91
C GLY A 81 9.34 -12.25 -3.73
N GLY A 82 10.08 -11.15 -3.55
CA GLY A 82 11.34 -10.88 -4.24
C GLY A 82 12.57 -11.32 -3.45
N VAL A 83 13.75 -11.00 -3.99
CA VAL A 83 15.05 -11.41 -3.44
C VAL A 83 15.84 -10.28 -2.77
N VAL A 84 15.44 -9.03 -2.99
CA VAL A 84 16.11 -7.85 -2.43
C VAL A 84 15.56 -7.58 -1.03
N LYS A 85 16.44 -7.46 -0.03
CA LYS A 85 16.03 -7.13 1.33
C LYS A 85 15.82 -5.63 1.49
N ASN A 86 14.76 -5.24 2.21
CA ASN A 86 14.38 -3.83 2.45
C ASN A 86 14.39 -2.98 1.16
N PRO A 87 13.67 -3.41 0.11
CA PRO A 87 13.67 -2.72 -1.15
C PRO A 87 12.98 -1.35 -1.02
N THR A 88 13.49 -0.37 -1.73
CA THR A 88 12.80 0.90 -1.96
C THR A 88 11.88 0.80 -3.17
N TYR A 89 10.86 1.68 -3.26
CA TYR A 89 10.00 1.78 -4.45
C TYR A 89 10.82 1.92 -5.75
N ARG A 90 11.86 2.76 -5.71
CA ARG A 90 12.73 2.98 -6.87
C ARG A 90 13.42 1.69 -7.34
N GLU A 91 13.85 0.84 -6.43
CA GLU A 91 14.47 -0.46 -6.77
C GLU A 91 13.42 -1.41 -7.34
N VAL A 92 12.22 -1.49 -6.77
CA VAL A 92 11.12 -2.32 -7.30
C VAL A 92 10.74 -1.88 -8.71
N CYS A 93 10.66 -0.58 -8.97
CA CYS A 93 10.40 -0.02 -10.30
C CYS A 93 11.47 -0.38 -11.36
N THR A 94 12.67 -0.83 -10.95
CA THR A 94 13.65 -1.37 -11.90
C THR A 94 13.23 -2.70 -12.53
N LYS A 95 12.19 -3.36 -11.99
CA LYS A 95 11.67 -4.67 -12.41
C LYS A 95 12.64 -5.85 -12.19
N ARG A 96 13.71 -5.66 -11.39
CA ARG A 96 14.77 -6.66 -11.15
C ARG A 96 14.78 -7.24 -9.75
N THR A 97 14.00 -6.71 -8.83
CA THR A 97 13.96 -7.16 -7.43
C THR A 97 13.19 -8.47 -7.26
N GLY A 98 12.32 -8.82 -8.20
CA GLY A 98 11.40 -9.95 -8.12
C GLY A 98 10.18 -9.70 -7.23
N HIS A 99 10.12 -8.56 -6.53
CA HIS A 99 9.01 -8.22 -5.64
C HIS A 99 7.73 -7.93 -6.40
N TYR A 100 6.62 -8.31 -5.78
CA TYR A 100 5.27 -7.85 -6.10
C TYR A 100 4.97 -6.60 -5.27
N GLU A 101 4.23 -5.66 -5.84
CA GLU A 101 3.46 -4.71 -5.04
C GLU A 101 2.30 -5.47 -4.39
N ALA A 102 2.19 -5.40 -3.07
CA ALA A 102 1.21 -6.16 -2.32
C ALA A 102 0.64 -5.32 -1.16
N VAL A 103 -0.53 -5.72 -0.70
CA VAL A 103 -1.16 -5.15 0.50
C VAL A 103 -1.24 -6.24 1.56
N ARG A 104 -0.67 -5.93 2.72
CA ARG A 104 -0.85 -6.72 3.94
C ARG A 104 -2.08 -6.18 4.67
N VAL A 105 -3.01 -7.07 4.95
CA VAL A 105 -4.30 -6.78 5.58
C VAL A 105 -4.35 -7.46 6.94
N VAL A 106 -4.59 -6.71 8.02
CA VAL A 106 -4.95 -7.24 9.33
C VAL A 106 -6.47 -7.18 9.44
N PHE A 107 -7.11 -8.28 9.81
CA PHE A 107 -8.57 -8.37 9.87
C PHE A 107 -9.05 -9.16 11.10
N ASP A 108 -10.29 -8.89 11.51
CA ASP A 108 -10.99 -9.64 12.56
C ASP A 108 -11.79 -10.78 11.94
N PRO A 109 -11.39 -12.05 12.13
CA PRO A 109 -12.08 -13.20 11.53
C PRO A 109 -13.50 -13.42 12.08
N ALA A 110 -13.88 -12.75 13.16
CA ALA A 110 -15.27 -12.76 13.66
C ALA A 110 -16.19 -11.83 12.84
N GLN A 111 -15.64 -10.89 12.08
CA GLN A 111 -16.40 -9.92 11.28
C GLN A 111 -16.28 -10.18 9.77
N VAL A 112 -15.12 -10.61 9.30
CA VAL A 112 -14.86 -10.94 7.89
C VAL A 112 -13.93 -12.14 7.81
N ASN A 113 -14.24 -13.13 6.99
CA ASN A 113 -13.35 -14.27 6.79
C ASN A 113 -12.41 -14.06 5.58
N PHE A 114 -11.38 -14.90 5.47
CA PHE A 114 -10.43 -14.82 4.36
C PHE A 114 -11.08 -15.03 2.98
N GLU A 115 -12.13 -15.88 2.87
CA GLU A 115 -12.83 -16.10 1.60
C GLU A 115 -13.48 -14.80 1.09
N GLU A 116 -14.07 -14.00 1.98
CA GLU A 116 -14.67 -12.72 1.62
C GLU A 116 -13.61 -11.72 1.13
N LEU A 117 -12.47 -11.62 1.82
CA LEU A 117 -11.35 -10.79 1.36
C LEU A 117 -10.80 -11.25 0.01
N ALA A 118 -10.65 -12.56 -0.18
CA ALA A 118 -10.17 -13.14 -1.43
C ALA A 118 -11.17 -12.92 -2.58
N ARG A 119 -12.49 -12.91 -2.31
CA ARG A 119 -13.51 -12.55 -3.32
C ARG A 119 -13.36 -11.09 -3.74
N VAL A 120 -13.24 -10.16 -2.79
CA VAL A 120 -12.99 -8.73 -3.10
C VAL A 120 -11.72 -8.58 -3.92
N PHE A 121 -10.64 -9.27 -3.56
CA PHE A 121 -9.40 -9.29 -4.33
C PHE A 121 -9.63 -9.72 -5.79
N PHE A 122 -10.26 -10.88 -6.03
CA PHE A 122 -10.53 -11.37 -7.39
C PHE A 122 -11.50 -10.46 -8.16
N GLU A 123 -12.48 -9.87 -7.49
CA GLU A 123 -13.53 -9.06 -8.11
C GLU A 123 -13.10 -7.62 -8.42
N THR A 124 -11.97 -7.15 -7.89
CA THR A 124 -11.52 -5.77 -8.06
C THR A 124 -10.38 -5.60 -9.06
N HIS A 125 -9.83 -6.70 -9.62
CA HIS A 125 -8.80 -6.65 -10.65
C HIS A 125 -9.09 -7.67 -11.77
N ASP A 126 -8.26 -7.70 -12.81
CA ASP A 126 -8.32 -8.72 -13.85
C ASP A 126 -7.42 -9.91 -13.50
N PRO A 127 -7.96 -11.04 -12.98
CA PRO A 127 -7.15 -12.18 -12.58
C PRO A 127 -6.57 -12.95 -13.78
N THR A 128 -6.90 -12.57 -15.03
CA THR A 128 -6.43 -13.23 -16.25
C THR A 128 -5.20 -12.55 -16.86
N GLN A 129 -4.89 -11.31 -16.46
CA GLN A 129 -3.75 -10.58 -16.98
C GLN A 129 -2.44 -11.11 -16.40
N ARG A 130 -1.49 -11.52 -17.28
CA ARG A 130 -0.26 -12.23 -16.87
C ARG A 130 0.94 -11.32 -16.57
N ASP A 131 1.00 -10.17 -17.20
CA ASP A 131 2.18 -9.29 -17.24
C ASP A 131 2.00 -7.98 -16.47
N GLY A 132 0.88 -7.84 -15.75
CA GLY A 132 0.56 -6.63 -15.02
C GLY A 132 -0.90 -6.54 -14.63
N GLN A 133 -1.41 -5.31 -14.47
CA GLN A 133 -2.82 -5.04 -14.18
C GLN A 133 -3.27 -3.74 -14.87
N GLY A 134 -4.25 -3.85 -15.77
CA GLY A 134 -4.67 -2.71 -16.59
C GLY A 134 -3.49 -2.13 -17.39
N PRO A 135 -3.23 -0.83 -17.34
CA PRO A 135 -2.11 -0.20 -18.03
C PRO A 135 -0.75 -0.39 -17.34
N ASP A 136 -0.74 -0.85 -16.07
CA ASP A 136 0.47 -1.03 -15.30
C ASP A 136 1.14 -2.36 -15.67
N ILE A 137 2.20 -2.31 -16.47
CA ILE A 137 2.89 -3.48 -17.02
C ILE A 137 4.24 -3.68 -16.33
N GLY A 138 4.41 -4.85 -15.74
CA GLY A 138 5.67 -5.25 -15.07
C GLY A 138 5.48 -6.37 -14.06
N PRO A 139 6.57 -7.08 -13.72
CA PRO A 139 6.53 -8.23 -12.81
C PRO A 139 6.02 -7.87 -11.41
N GLN A 140 6.20 -6.62 -10.97
CA GLN A 140 5.71 -6.14 -9.68
C GLN A 140 4.18 -5.99 -9.64
N TYR A 141 3.51 -5.91 -10.80
CA TYR A 141 2.06 -5.71 -10.91
C TYR A 141 1.29 -7.00 -11.19
N ARG A 142 1.94 -8.16 -11.10
CA ARG A 142 1.28 -9.46 -11.28
C ARG A 142 0.32 -9.76 -10.14
N SER A 143 -0.64 -10.63 -10.41
CA SER A 143 -1.64 -11.07 -9.44
C SER A 143 -1.14 -12.28 -8.64
N ALA A 144 -1.17 -12.17 -7.30
CA ALA A 144 -0.83 -13.28 -6.41
C ALA A 144 -1.53 -13.20 -5.05
N VAL A 145 -1.78 -14.36 -4.47
CA VAL A 145 -2.17 -14.56 -3.07
C VAL A 145 -0.97 -15.18 -2.34
N PHE A 146 -0.45 -14.51 -1.32
CA PHE A 146 0.61 -15.02 -0.46
C PHE A 146 -0.03 -15.59 0.81
N PHE A 147 -0.34 -16.89 0.80
CA PHE A 147 -1.07 -17.54 1.88
C PHE A 147 -0.23 -17.65 3.16
N GLN A 148 -0.86 -17.35 4.31
CA GLN A 148 -0.21 -17.39 5.62
C GLN A 148 -0.36 -18.78 6.29
N ASN A 149 -1.33 -19.56 5.85
CA ASN A 149 -1.62 -20.90 6.35
C ASN A 149 -2.33 -21.75 5.27
N GLU A 150 -2.49 -23.04 5.54
CA GLU A 150 -3.07 -23.98 4.60
C GLU A 150 -4.56 -23.67 4.29
N ALA A 151 -5.34 -23.21 5.27
CA ALA A 151 -6.73 -22.84 5.05
C ALA A 151 -6.88 -21.69 4.04
N GLN A 152 -5.99 -20.70 4.10
CA GLN A 152 -5.93 -19.62 3.11
C GLN A 152 -5.54 -20.15 1.72
N ARG A 153 -4.56 -21.07 1.65
CA ARG A 153 -4.15 -21.71 0.39
C ARG A 153 -5.33 -22.43 -0.28
N GLU A 154 -6.01 -23.29 0.48
CA GLU A 154 -7.16 -24.05 -0.01
C GLU A 154 -8.30 -23.15 -0.47
N THR A 155 -8.59 -22.11 0.30
CA THR A 155 -9.64 -21.13 -0.04
C THR A 155 -9.31 -20.36 -1.32
N ALA A 156 -8.07 -19.86 -1.44
CA ALA A 156 -7.63 -19.15 -2.65
C ALA A 156 -7.64 -20.07 -3.88
N GLN A 157 -7.20 -21.33 -3.73
CA GLN A 157 -7.24 -22.33 -4.80
C GLN A 157 -8.67 -22.65 -5.22
N LYS A 158 -9.57 -22.87 -4.26
CA LYS A 158 -11.00 -23.10 -4.54
C LYS A 158 -11.62 -21.96 -5.36
N LEU A 159 -11.35 -20.70 -4.98
CA LEU A 159 -11.86 -19.54 -5.72
C LEU A 159 -11.27 -19.45 -7.12
N LYS A 160 -9.98 -19.69 -7.27
CA LYS A 160 -9.30 -19.78 -8.58
C LYS A 160 -9.93 -20.86 -9.45
N ASP A 161 -10.15 -22.05 -8.91
CA ASP A 161 -10.74 -23.18 -9.65
C ASP A 161 -12.20 -22.90 -10.07
N LEU A 162 -12.96 -22.17 -9.24
CA LEU A 162 -14.31 -21.71 -9.61
C LEU A 162 -14.28 -20.76 -10.81
N LEU A 163 -13.30 -19.87 -10.89
CA LEU A 163 -13.14 -18.97 -12.03
C LEU A 163 -12.69 -19.73 -13.29
N ILE A 164 -11.79 -20.69 -13.15
CA ILE A 164 -11.37 -21.57 -14.27
C ILE A 164 -12.56 -22.36 -14.79
N ALA A 165 -13.40 -22.92 -13.90
CA ALA A 165 -14.62 -23.65 -14.29
C ALA A 165 -15.66 -22.75 -15.01
N LYS A 166 -15.62 -21.43 -14.75
CA LYS A 166 -16.42 -20.43 -15.49
C LYS A 166 -15.79 -20.01 -16.83
N GLY A 167 -14.62 -20.56 -17.20
CA GLY A 167 -13.94 -20.30 -18.47
C GLY A 167 -12.89 -19.18 -18.44
N TYR A 168 -12.51 -18.65 -17.26
CA TYR A 168 -11.44 -17.68 -17.16
C TYR A 168 -10.06 -18.36 -17.21
N ASP A 169 -9.10 -17.80 -17.96
CA ASP A 169 -7.70 -18.21 -17.97
C ASP A 169 -6.94 -17.52 -16.82
N VAL A 170 -7.16 -17.98 -15.58
CA VAL A 170 -6.71 -17.30 -14.37
C VAL A 170 -5.20 -17.37 -14.23
N ALA A 171 -4.54 -16.20 -14.29
CA ALA A 171 -3.11 -16.00 -14.13
C ALA A 171 -2.65 -15.85 -12.68
N THR A 172 -3.58 -15.56 -11.74
CA THR A 172 -3.27 -15.36 -10.32
C THR A 172 -2.44 -16.50 -9.76
N GLU A 173 -1.29 -16.21 -9.17
CA GLU A 173 -0.43 -17.17 -8.48
C GLU A 173 -0.87 -17.36 -7.03
N ILE A 174 -0.73 -18.58 -6.49
CA ILE A 174 -0.98 -18.87 -5.07
C ILE A 174 0.36 -19.34 -4.49
N LEU A 175 0.99 -18.47 -3.71
CA LEU A 175 2.35 -18.58 -3.26
C LEU A 175 2.41 -18.66 -1.72
N PRO A 176 3.38 -19.35 -1.14
CA PRO A 176 3.59 -19.35 0.29
C PRO A 176 3.96 -17.93 0.78
N ALA A 177 3.66 -17.66 2.04
CA ALA A 177 4.11 -16.44 2.71
C ALA A 177 5.61 -16.22 2.52
N ALA A 178 5.97 -14.98 2.20
CA ALA A 178 7.34 -14.53 2.08
C ALA A 178 7.53 -13.27 2.95
N GLU A 179 8.78 -12.88 3.16
CA GLU A 179 9.08 -11.66 3.93
C GLU A 179 8.40 -10.46 3.28
N PHE A 180 7.69 -9.68 4.09
CA PHE A 180 6.96 -8.49 3.66
C PHE A 180 7.71 -7.25 4.14
N TYR A 181 8.00 -6.34 3.23
CA TYR A 181 8.63 -5.05 3.48
C TYR A 181 7.60 -3.95 3.22
N SER A 182 7.36 -3.07 4.20
CA SER A 182 6.46 -1.94 3.98
C SER A 182 7.00 -1.02 2.88
N ALA A 183 6.10 -0.43 2.13
CA ALA A 183 6.44 0.70 1.27
C ALA A 183 6.55 1.99 2.08
N GLU A 184 7.07 3.02 1.43
CA GLU A 184 7.25 4.34 2.03
C GLU A 184 5.89 4.96 2.42
N ASN A 185 5.87 5.80 3.44
CA ASN A 185 4.65 6.40 4.01
C ASN A 185 3.77 7.12 2.98
N TYR A 186 4.34 7.71 1.93
CA TYR A 186 3.55 8.40 0.91
C TYR A 186 2.71 7.46 0.02
N HIS A 187 2.94 6.15 0.10
CA HIS A 187 2.15 5.15 -0.60
C HIS A 187 0.92 4.69 0.19
N GLN A 188 0.93 4.85 1.50
CA GLN A 188 -0.15 4.39 2.36
C GLN A 188 -1.39 5.29 2.21
N ASP A 189 -2.57 4.69 2.19
CA ASP A 189 -3.87 5.39 2.10
C ASP A 189 -3.92 6.39 0.92
N TYR A 190 -3.31 6.01 -0.21
CA TYR A 190 -3.08 6.95 -1.32
C TYR A 190 -4.36 7.64 -1.79
N TYR A 191 -5.42 6.89 -2.06
CA TYR A 191 -6.68 7.47 -2.54
C TYR A 191 -7.47 8.21 -1.47
N ASP A 192 -7.34 7.84 -0.21
CA ASP A 192 -7.96 8.58 0.90
C ASP A 192 -7.28 9.93 1.11
N ASN A 193 -5.96 9.99 0.93
CA ASN A 193 -5.17 11.22 1.03
C ASN A 193 -5.25 12.12 -0.20
N LYS A 194 -5.37 11.56 -1.41
CA LYS A 194 -5.35 12.30 -2.68
C LYS A 194 -6.72 12.50 -3.29
N GLY A 195 -7.70 11.66 -2.92
CA GLY A 195 -8.99 11.58 -3.59
C GLY A 195 -8.95 10.82 -4.90
N GLY A 196 -10.12 10.64 -5.52
CA GLY A 196 -10.29 9.90 -6.77
C GLY A 196 -10.57 8.41 -6.57
N THR A 197 -10.45 7.65 -7.64
CA THR A 197 -10.66 6.20 -7.67
C THR A 197 -9.57 5.52 -8.48
N PRO A 198 -9.25 4.23 -8.19
CA PRO A 198 -8.26 3.48 -8.93
C PRO A 198 -8.58 3.40 -10.44
N TYR A 199 -7.62 3.73 -11.29
CA TYR A 199 -7.76 3.66 -12.75
C TYR A 199 -7.43 2.27 -13.32
N CYS A 200 -6.64 1.49 -12.59
CA CYS A 200 -6.18 0.14 -12.98
C CYS A 200 -7.03 -0.98 -12.35
N HIS A 201 -7.98 -0.65 -11.48
CA HIS A 201 -8.86 -1.60 -10.81
C HIS A 201 -10.31 -1.22 -11.07
N ALA A 202 -11.14 -2.22 -11.40
CA ALA A 202 -12.57 -2.02 -11.61
C ALA A 202 -13.36 -3.20 -11.04
N PRO A 203 -14.31 -2.97 -10.12
CA PRO A 203 -15.12 -4.04 -9.58
C PRO A 203 -15.91 -4.77 -10.66
N ARG A 204 -15.87 -6.10 -10.61
CA ARG A 204 -16.64 -7.02 -11.46
C ARG A 204 -17.22 -8.11 -10.60
N LYS A 205 -18.48 -8.48 -10.84
CA LYS A 205 -19.07 -9.65 -10.14
C LYS A 205 -18.59 -10.93 -10.81
N LEU A 206 -17.72 -11.68 -10.12
CA LEU A 206 -17.15 -12.93 -10.63
C LEU A 206 -17.75 -14.17 -9.97
N PHE A 207 -18.26 -14.05 -8.73
CA PHE A 207 -18.80 -15.17 -7.94
C PHE A 207 -20.30 -15.08 -7.70
#